data_65be7c847a386d84bf6d27dabbb453b4
#
_entry.id   65be7c847a386d84bf6d27dabbb453b4
#
_cell.length_a   1.000
_cell.length_b   1.000
_cell.length_c   1.000
_cell.angle_alpha   90.00
_cell.angle_beta   90.00
_cell.angle_gamma   90.00
#
_symmetry.space_group_name_H-M   'P 1'
#
loop_
_entity.id
_entity.type
_entity.pdbx_description
1 polymer ?
#
loop_
_entity_poly.entity_id
_entity_poly.type
_entity_poly.pdbx_seq_one_letter_code
_entity_poly.pdbx_strand_id
1 'polypeptide(L)' 'MKKTYKIEVDCANCDNLMENEAKKTEGVANAVVNFMTQKMIVEFEDGKEPKAVMKDVLKACKKVEPDCEIEL' A
#
# COMPACT_ATOMS: atom_id res chain seq x y z
N MET A 1 9.91 1.72 10.58
CA MET A 1 9.07 2.93 10.58
C MET A 1 7.71 2.60 9.97
N LYS A 2 6.66 3.07 10.59
CA LYS A 2 5.29 2.74 10.21
C LYS A 2 4.51 4.01 9.88
N LYS A 3 3.80 4.01 8.76
CA LYS A 3 2.97 5.15 8.36
C LYS A 3 1.60 4.67 7.88
N THR A 4 0.61 5.52 8.07
CA THR A 4 -0.77 5.27 7.64
C THR A 4 -1.10 6.19 6.48
N TYR A 5 -1.65 5.62 5.42
CA TYR A 5 -2.06 6.36 4.23
C TYR A 5 -3.53 6.16 3.97
N LYS A 6 -4.16 7.20 3.46
CA LYS A 6 -5.56 7.12 3.05
C LYS A 6 -5.61 6.54 1.64
N ILE A 7 -6.52 5.61 1.43
CA ILE A 7 -6.68 4.97 0.13
C ILE A 7 -8.11 5.05 -0.34
N GLU A 8 -8.32 4.85 -1.65
CA GLU A 8 -9.66 4.72 -2.23
C GLU A 8 -9.69 3.46 -3.07
N VAL A 9 -10.52 2.51 -2.69
CA VAL A 9 -10.75 1.28 -3.41
C VAL A 9 -12.24 0.99 -3.45
N ASP A 10 -12.70 0.44 -4.56
CA ASP A 10 -14.13 0.21 -4.78
C ASP A 10 -14.57 -1.21 -4.48
N CYS A 11 -13.67 -2.15 -4.30
CA CYS A 11 -14.06 -3.53 -4.05
C CYS A 11 -13.35 -4.12 -2.83
N ALA A 12 -14.07 -4.96 -2.10
CA ALA A 12 -13.56 -5.54 -0.87
C ALA A 12 -12.39 -6.50 -1.11
N ASN A 13 -12.33 -7.14 -2.26
CA ASN A 13 -11.23 -8.06 -2.57
C ASN A 13 -9.95 -7.35 -2.98
N CYS A 14 -10.05 -6.07 -3.35
CA CYS A 14 -8.89 -5.31 -3.80
C CYS A 14 -7.93 -5.01 -2.65
N ASP A 15 -8.43 -4.95 -1.42
CA ASP A 15 -7.58 -4.71 -0.27
C ASP A 15 -6.54 -5.83 -0.09
N ASN A 16 -6.96 -7.08 -0.28
CA ASN A 16 -6.04 -8.22 -0.19
C ASN A 16 -5.01 -8.19 -1.31
N LEU A 17 -5.42 -7.84 -2.52
CA LEU A 17 -4.49 -7.73 -3.65
C LEU A 17 -3.48 -6.62 -3.42
N MET A 18 -3.95 -5.47 -2.96
CA MET A 18 -3.07 -4.34 -2.66
C MET A 18 -2.10 -4.67 -1.54
N GLU A 19 -2.58 -5.32 -0.49
CA GLU A 19 -1.74 -5.74 0.63
C GLU A 19 -0.64 -6.69 0.18
N ASN A 20 -0.99 -7.69 -0.63
CA ASN A 20 -0.02 -8.65 -1.15
C ASN A 20 1.03 -7.96 -2.02
N GLU A 21 0.60 -7.06 -2.89
CA GLU A 21 1.54 -6.33 -3.75
C GLU A 21 2.43 -5.40 -2.96
N ALA A 22 1.88 -4.74 -1.93
CA ALA A 22 2.67 -3.88 -1.06
C ALA A 22 3.74 -4.69 -0.33
N LYS A 23 3.38 -5.86 0.18
CA LYS A 23 4.32 -6.72 0.89
C LYS A 23 5.44 -7.23 0.00
N LYS A 24 5.19 -7.37 -1.29
CA LYS A 24 6.20 -7.80 -2.26
C LYS A 24 7.14 -6.66 -2.67
N THR A 25 6.76 -5.44 -2.40
CA THR A 25 7.57 -4.28 -2.77
C THR A 25 8.82 -4.19 -1.90
N GLU A 26 9.97 -4.01 -2.54
CA GLU A 26 11.23 -3.86 -1.83
C GLU A 26 11.18 -2.63 -0.92
N GLY A 27 11.64 -2.79 0.31
CA GLY A 27 11.63 -1.72 1.29
C GLY A 27 10.42 -1.75 2.22
N VAL A 28 9.45 -2.62 1.95
CA VAL A 28 8.27 -2.79 2.81
C VAL A 28 8.49 -4.00 3.71
N ALA A 29 8.49 -3.76 5.01
CA ALA A 29 8.60 -4.84 6.00
C ALA A 29 7.26 -5.51 6.22
N ASN A 30 6.17 -4.71 6.22
CA ASN A 30 4.82 -5.24 6.38
C ASN A 30 3.82 -4.22 5.82
N ALA A 31 2.64 -4.70 5.49
CA ALA A 31 1.57 -3.82 5.00
C ALA A 31 0.22 -4.40 5.39
N VAL A 32 -0.69 -3.53 5.80
CA VAL A 32 -2.06 -3.88 6.14
C VAL A 32 -2.99 -2.89 5.46
N VAL A 33 -3.99 -3.40 4.77
CA VAL A 33 -5.01 -2.57 4.13
C VAL A 33 -6.34 -2.82 4.81
N ASN A 34 -6.99 -1.74 5.25
CA ASN A 34 -8.31 -1.81 5.88
C ASN A 34 -9.35 -1.18 4.95
N PHE A 35 -10.17 -2.02 4.35
CA PHE A 35 -11.22 -1.57 3.44
C PHE A 35 -12.29 -0.75 4.17
N MET A 36 -12.61 -1.14 5.39
CA MET A 36 -13.68 -0.47 6.16
C MET A 36 -13.37 0.99 6.45
N THR A 37 -12.10 1.29 6.75
CA THR A 37 -11.66 2.65 7.04
C THR A 37 -11.01 3.32 5.84
N GLN A 38 -10.79 2.58 4.76
CA GLN A 38 -10.10 3.07 3.58
C GLN A 38 -8.72 3.60 3.93
N LYS A 39 -7.98 2.83 4.71
CA LYS A 39 -6.63 3.20 5.16
C LYS A 39 -5.66 2.07 4.95
N MET A 40 -4.42 2.43 4.67
CA MET A 40 -3.34 1.48 4.47
C MET A 40 -2.22 1.80 5.44
N ILE A 41 -1.79 0.81 6.21
CA ILE A 41 -0.69 0.95 7.15
C ILE A 41 0.50 0.21 6.55
N VAL A 42 1.60 0.93 6.34
CA VAL A 42 2.81 0.37 5.75
C VAL A 42 3.95 0.50 6.73
N GLU A 43 4.61 -0.62 7.02
CA GLU A 43 5.81 -0.63 7.83
C GLU A 43 7.02 -0.74 6.90
N PHE A 44 7.93 0.21 7.01
CA PHE A 44 9.10 0.30 6.14
C PHE A 44 10.32 -0.32 6.81
N GLU A 45 11.18 -0.89 6.00
CA GLU A 45 12.45 -1.41 6.49
C GLU A 45 13.39 -0.27 6.85
N ASP A 46 14.33 -0.55 7.76
CA ASP A 46 15.31 0.43 8.19
C ASP A 46 16.16 0.91 7.00
N GLY A 47 16.40 2.20 6.94
CA GLY A 47 17.23 2.78 5.90
C GLY A 47 16.50 3.06 4.59
N LYS A 48 15.21 2.74 4.51
CA LYS A 48 14.42 3.00 3.32
C LYS A 48 13.63 4.30 3.45
N GLU A 49 13.53 5.05 2.36
CA GLU A 49 12.78 6.29 2.36
C GLU A 49 11.30 6.00 2.07
N PRO A 50 10.38 6.39 2.97
CA PRO A 50 8.96 6.08 2.80
C PRO A 50 8.37 6.58 1.48
N LYS A 51 8.74 7.79 1.06
CA LYS A 51 8.21 8.36 -0.18
C LYS A 51 8.60 7.53 -1.40
N ALA A 52 9.86 7.11 -1.49
CA ALA A 52 10.33 6.30 -2.61
C ALA A 52 9.65 4.93 -2.61
N VAL A 53 9.56 4.31 -1.45
CA VAL A 53 8.93 3.00 -1.31
C VAL A 53 7.44 3.08 -1.67
N MET A 54 6.75 4.12 -1.22
CA MET A 54 5.32 4.27 -1.50
C MET A 54 5.03 4.50 -2.98
N LYS A 55 5.93 5.13 -3.70
CA LYS A 55 5.78 5.25 -5.16
C LYS A 55 5.77 3.87 -5.82
N ASP A 56 6.64 2.99 -5.37
CA ASP A 56 6.69 1.62 -5.88
C ASP A 56 5.45 0.82 -5.46
N VAL A 57 5.01 1.02 -4.22
CA VAL A 57 3.77 0.39 -3.72
C VAL A 57 2.57 0.82 -4.56
N LEU A 58 2.47 2.12 -4.84
CA LEU A 58 1.38 2.64 -5.66
C LEU A 58 1.39 2.04 -7.06
N LYS A 59 2.56 1.95 -7.68
CA LYS A 59 2.69 1.34 -9.00
C LYS A 59 2.27 -0.14 -8.97
N ALA A 60 2.71 -0.87 -7.96
CA ALA A 60 2.35 -2.28 -7.82
C ALA A 60 0.85 -2.46 -7.61
N CYS A 61 0.25 -1.62 -6.79
CA CYS A 61 -1.19 -1.66 -6.53
C CYS A 61 -1.99 -1.35 -7.81
N LYS A 62 -1.54 -0.39 -8.59
CA LYS A 62 -2.22 -0.03 -9.84
C LYS A 62 -2.12 -1.10 -10.91
N LYS A 63 -1.14 -1.99 -10.83
CA LYS A 63 -1.04 -3.12 -11.75
C LYS A 63 -2.16 -4.14 -11.54
N VAL A 64 -2.54 -4.37 -10.28
CA VAL A 64 -3.59 -5.33 -9.95
C VAL A 64 -4.96 -4.67 -9.87
N GLU A 65 -4.98 -3.37 -9.56
CA GLU A 65 -6.23 -2.59 -9.45
C GLU A 65 -5.99 -1.17 -9.98
N PRO A 66 -6.23 -0.93 -11.28
CA PRO A 66 -5.98 0.39 -11.87
C PRO A 66 -6.78 1.52 -11.24
N ASP A 67 -7.92 1.20 -10.61
CA ASP A 67 -8.78 2.21 -10.00
C ASP A 67 -8.40 2.55 -8.58
N CYS A 68 -7.39 1.91 -8.01
CA CYS A 68 -6.98 2.21 -6.65
C CYS A 68 -6.22 3.54 -6.58
N GLU A 69 -6.43 4.25 -5.49
CA GLU A 69 -5.74 5.49 -5.20
C GLU A 69 -5.12 5.41 -3.81
N ILE A 70 -3.91 5.91 -3.67
CA ILE A 70 -3.24 6.03 -2.38
C ILE A 70 -2.83 7.48 -2.22
N GLU A 71 -3.28 8.10 -1.15
CA GLU A 71 -2.94 9.49 -0.86
C GLU A 71 -1.54 9.53 -0.21
N LEU A 72 -0.59 10.06 -0.92
CA LEU A 72 0.82 10.13 -0.49
C LEU A 72 1.17 11.48 0.09
#